data_9d1085234c9dd02febf3a29986efa386
#
_entry.id   9d1085234c9dd02febf3a29986efa386
#
_cell.length_a   1.000
_cell.length_b   1.000
_cell.length_c   1.000
_cell.angle_alpha   90.00
_cell.angle_beta   90.00
_cell.angle_gamma   90.00
#
_symmetry.space_group_name_H-M   'P 1'
#
loop_
_entity.id
_entity.type
_entity.pdbx_description
1 polymer ?
#
loop_
_entity_poly.entity_id
_entity_poly.type
_entity_poly.pdbx_seq_one_letter_code
_entity_poly.pdbx_strand_id
1 'polypeptide(L)'
;MKALQKTAISAAAVALLTGLTSVAAFAEEAAAPEVSPVTANVTVASSYIYRGITQSNNKPAIQGGFDYAHESGFYVGNWNSSISWISDSYNAVSTPVKSAPSTSAPIEMDFYAGFKKELIGEGFASDFGVLQYYYPTTGLGGIQSKAWVTANPSLRQTSGVNPSTTELYAAQNFTFGAVTGFGKFSYAVSNLFGLQNSAGSFYPDLTANYDTGMYGITVNAHVGYQYVPNNVVTTVALAGAGNGGTWNASYADWKLGLTKDFGGGLSGSAYYTGTSAQKVGSTYVYATPNGGNAGRGNAVVALTKTF
;
A
#
# COMPACT_ATOMS: atom_id res chain seq x y z
N MET A 1 40.19 -16.36 10.72
CA MET A 1 39.84 -15.22 9.84
C MET A 1 38.40 -15.43 9.46
N LYS A 2 37.47 -14.67 10.09
CA LYS A 2 36.05 -14.76 9.82
C LYS A 2 35.75 -13.80 8.66
N ALA A 3 35.35 -14.34 7.51
CA ALA A 3 34.84 -13.55 6.42
C ALA A 3 33.47 -12.99 6.87
N LEU A 4 33.34 -11.66 6.99
CA LEU A 4 32.07 -11.00 7.17
C LEU A 4 31.24 -11.22 5.89
N GLN A 5 30.21 -12.01 5.98
CA GLN A 5 29.15 -12.01 4.98
C GLN A 5 28.46 -10.62 5.02
N LYS A 6 28.78 -9.79 4.03
CA LYS A 6 28.02 -8.55 3.77
C LYS A 6 26.70 -8.96 3.15
N THR A 7 25.71 -9.23 3.98
CA THR A 7 24.36 -9.58 3.54
C THR A 7 23.67 -8.35 2.94
N ALA A 8 23.15 -8.49 1.74
CA ALA A 8 22.51 -7.43 0.98
C ALA A 8 21.30 -6.84 1.74
N ILE A 9 21.49 -5.68 2.33
CA ILE A 9 20.45 -4.88 3.01
C ILE A 9 19.51 -4.22 1.98
N SER A 10 19.93 -4.12 0.72
CA SER A 10 19.29 -3.32 -0.31
C SER A 10 17.94 -3.83 -0.82
N ALA A 11 17.66 -5.14 -0.71
CA ALA A 11 16.42 -5.70 -1.28
C ALA A 11 15.18 -5.54 -0.39
N ALA A 12 15.32 -5.11 0.85
CA ALA A 12 14.24 -5.15 1.83
C ALA A 12 13.43 -3.85 1.94
N ALA A 13 13.89 -2.71 1.41
CA ALA A 13 13.16 -1.45 1.49
C ALA A 13 11.95 -1.43 0.53
N VAL A 14 12.09 -2.00 -0.67
CA VAL A 14 11.00 -2.07 -1.67
C VAL A 14 9.88 -3.01 -1.24
N ALA A 15 10.19 -4.05 -0.49
CA ALA A 15 9.21 -5.02 0.00
C ALA A 15 8.17 -4.41 0.98
N LEU A 16 8.48 -3.29 1.60
CA LEU A 16 7.62 -2.65 2.60
C LEU A 16 6.39 -1.96 2.00
N LEU A 17 6.47 -1.48 0.77
CA LEU A 17 5.39 -0.73 0.13
C LEU A 17 4.41 -1.62 -0.65
N THR A 18 4.90 -2.67 -1.30
CA THR A 18 4.08 -3.49 -2.21
C THR A 18 3.64 -4.82 -1.61
N GLY A 19 4.20 -5.21 -0.44
CA GLY A 19 4.02 -6.56 0.09
C GLY A 19 4.59 -7.65 -0.83
N LEU A 20 5.43 -7.27 -1.80
CA LEU A 20 6.17 -8.17 -2.65
C LEU A 20 7.60 -8.27 -2.11
N THR A 21 7.95 -9.41 -1.54
CA THR A 21 9.33 -9.68 -1.13
C THR A 21 10.16 -10.00 -2.37
N SER A 22 11.16 -9.19 -2.66
CA SER A 22 12.24 -9.63 -3.53
C SER A 22 13.03 -10.71 -2.77
N VAL A 23 12.99 -11.93 -3.28
CA VAL A 23 13.81 -13.03 -2.80
C VAL A 23 15.25 -12.71 -3.15
N ALA A 24 16.15 -12.64 -2.16
CA ALA A 24 17.57 -12.56 -2.41
C ALA A 24 18.01 -13.85 -3.11
N ALA A 25 18.38 -13.77 -4.39
CA ALA A 25 18.96 -14.89 -5.10
C ALA A 25 20.34 -15.19 -4.50
N PHE A 26 20.51 -16.39 -3.97
CA PHE A 26 21.84 -16.92 -3.64
C PHE A 26 22.53 -17.31 -4.95
N ALA A 27 23.44 -16.47 -5.43
CA ALA A 27 24.32 -16.80 -6.54
C ALA A 27 25.67 -17.24 -5.98
N GLU A 28 26.21 -18.28 -6.57
CA GLU A 28 27.52 -18.89 -6.36
C GLU A 28 28.69 -17.88 -6.49
N GLU A 29 29.73 -18.07 -5.72
CA GLU A 29 30.86 -17.19 -5.44
C GLU A 29 31.72 -16.88 -6.70
N ALA A 30 31.29 -15.87 -7.46
CA ALA A 30 32.17 -15.04 -8.26
C ALA A 30 32.50 -13.78 -7.45
N ALA A 31 33.75 -13.25 -7.56
CA ALA A 31 34.19 -12.05 -6.84
C ALA A 31 33.04 -11.02 -6.78
N ALA A 32 32.59 -10.72 -5.55
CA ALA A 32 31.35 -9.98 -5.32
C ALA A 32 31.39 -8.65 -6.09
N PRO A 33 30.51 -8.43 -7.07
CA PRO A 33 30.38 -7.12 -7.69
C PRO A 33 30.07 -6.12 -6.59
N GLU A 34 30.63 -4.91 -6.64
CA GLU A 34 30.23 -3.83 -5.75
C GLU A 34 28.71 -3.69 -5.86
N VAL A 35 28.00 -4.00 -4.79
CA VAL A 35 26.55 -3.90 -4.76
C VAL A 35 26.21 -2.42 -4.88
N SER A 36 25.57 -2.03 -5.97
CA SER A 36 25.09 -0.66 -6.15
C SER A 36 24.26 -0.27 -4.93
N PRO A 37 24.53 0.89 -4.31
CA PRO A 37 23.66 1.41 -3.24
C PRO A 37 22.28 1.81 -3.75
N VAL A 38 22.08 1.84 -5.07
CA VAL A 38 20.81 2.14 -5.72
C VAL A 38 20.24 0.89 -6.35
N THR A 39 18.98 0.60 -6.03
CA THR A 39 18.16 -0.42 -6.69
C THR A 39 16.95 0.23 -7.32
N ALA A 40 16.42 -0.36 -8.39
CA ALA A 40 15.21 0.09 -9.05
C ALA A 40 14.34 -1.11 -9.43
N ASN A 41 13.03 -0.87 -9.57
CA ASN A 41 12.11 -1.89 -10.01
C ASN A 41 11.01 -1.33 -10.90
N VAL A 42 10.40 -2.21 -11.70
CA VAL A 42 9.17 -1.96 -12.42
C VAL A 42 8.27 -3.18 -12.33
N THR A 43 6.98 -2.95 -12.14
CA THR A 43 5.96 -4.00 -12.01
C THR A 43 4.77 -3.69 -12.91
N VAL A 44 4.24 -4.72 -13.57
CA VAL A 44 2.93 -4.69 -14.20
C VAL A 44 2.04 -5.64 -13.43
N ALA A 45 0.94 -5.13 -12.86
CA ALA A 45 0.00 -5.90 -12.06
C ALA A 45 -1.41 -5.86 -12.69
N SER A 46 -2.17 -6.93 -12.53
CA SER A 46 -3.58 -6.99 -13.00
C SER A 46 -4.49 -6.04 -12.21
N SER A 47 -4.10 -5.68 -10.98
CA SER A 47 -4.75 -4.68 -10.13
C SER A 47 -3.76 -4.19 -9.08
N TYR A 48 -3.88 -2.92 -8.70
CA TYR A 48 -3.19 -2.40 -7.51
C TYR A 48 -4.09 -2.51 -6.29
N ILE A 49 -3.66 -3.27 -5.31
CA ILE A 49 -4.35 -3.45 -4.02
C ILE A 49 -3.44 -2.92 -2.91
N TYR A 50 -3.94 -2.00 -2.10
CA TYR A 50 -3.26 -1.46 -0.93
C TYR A 50 -4.08 -1.71 0.34
N ARG A 51 -3.51 -2.37 1.35
CA ARG A 51 -4.21 -2.80 2.58
C ARG A 51 -5.57 -3.46 2.26
N GLY A 52 -5.59 -4.36 1.26
CA GLY A 52 -6.78 -5.08 0.81
C GLY A 52 -7.79 -4.27 -0.02
N ILE A 53 -7.59 -2.96 -0.20
CA ILE A 53 -8.50 -2.08 -0.96
C ILE A 53 -7.93 -1.78 -2.35
N THR A 54 -8.75 -1.97 -3.39
CA THR A 54 -8.31 -1.67 -4.77
C THR A 54 -8.07 -0.16 -4.96
N GLN A 55 -6.92 0.16 -5.55
CA GLN A 55 -6.52 1.53 -5.88
C GLN A 55 -6.74 1.85 -7.37
N SER A 56 -6.81 0.82 -8.21
CA SER A 56 -7.02 0.91 -9.65
C SER A 56 -8.41 0.44 -10.11
N ASN A 57 -9.36 0.26 -9.18
CA ASN A 57 -10.70 -0.29 -9.44
C ASN A 57 -10.67 -1.60 -10.24
N ASN A 58 -9.74 -2.50 -9.86
CA ASN A 58 -9.50 -3.80 -10.50
C ASN A 58 -9.09 -3.70 -11.99
N LYS A 59 -8.42 -2.62 -12.36
CA LYS A 59 -7.78 -2.44 -13.68
C LYS A 59 -6.27 -2.63 -13.54
N PRO A 60 -5.57 -2.98 -14.63
CA PRO A 60 -4.12 -3.10 -14.61
C PRO A 60 -3.43 -1.82 -14.13
N ALA A 61 -2.32 -2.00 -13.41
CA ALA A 61 -1.48 -0.92 -12.93
C ALA A 61 -0.03 -1.13 -13.32
N ILE A 62 0.66 -0.02 -13.62
CA ILE A 62 2.11 0.04 -13.77
C ILE A 62 2.66 0.70 -12.52
N GLN A 63 3.66 0.06 -11.93
CA GLN A 63 4.27 0.45 -10.67
C GLN A 63 5.79 0.42 -10.81
N GLY A 64 6.48 1.20 -9.98
CA GLY A 64 7.93 1.13 -9.95
C GLY A 64 8.54 2.25 -9.12
N GLY A 65 9.82 2.09 -8.83
CA GLY A 65 10.53 3.04 -7.99
C GLY A 65 12.01 2.74 -7.92
N PHE A 66 12.66 3.47 -7.05
CA PHE A 66 14.08 3.29 -6.75
C PHE A 66 14.34 3.54 -5.27
N ASP A 67 15.38 2.89 -4.78
CA ASP A 67 15.85 2.98 -3.40
C ASP A 67 17.35 3.29 -3.40
N TYR A 68 17.77 4.14 -2.49
CA TYR A 68 19.16 4.31 -2.11
C TYR A 68 19.34 3.84 -0.67
N ALA A 69 20.25 2.92 -0.43
CA ALA A 69 20.59 2.42 0.90
C ALA A 69 22.07 2.68 1.20
N HIS A 70 22.34 3.38 2.29
CA HIS A 70 23.67 3.68 2.77
C HIS A 70 24.13 2.62 3.78
N GLU A 71 25.42 2.31 3.82
CA GLU A 71 26.01 1.31 4.72
C GLU A 71 25.78 1.58 6.22
N SER A 72 25.56 2.84 6.59
CA SER A 72 25.22 3.22 7.96
C SER A 72 23.86 2.70 8.41
N GLY A 73 22.98 2.32 7.45
CA GLY A 73 21.59 1.92 7.66
C GLY A 73 20.57 2.98 7.21
N PHE A 74 20.99 4.20 6.88
CA PHE A 74 20.08 5.19 6.30
C PHE A 74 19.66 4.78 4.89
N TYR A 75 18.38 5.02 4.56
CA TYR A 75 17.85 4.84 3.23
C TYR A 75 16.87 5.95 2.87
N VAL A 76 16.71 6.17 1.58
CA VAL A 76 15.69 7.02 0.98
C VAL A 76 15.21 6.35 -0.29
N GLY A 77 13.93 6.47 -0.59
CA GLY A 77 13.37 5.90 -1.79
C GLY A 77 12.12 6.62 -2.27
N ASN A 78 11.74 6.25 -3.48
CA ASN A 78 10.50 6.67 -4.09
C ASN A 78 9.87 5.46 -4.78
N TRP A 79 8.57 5.29 -4.59
CA TRP A 79 7.78 4.32 -5.30
C TRP A 79 6.55 4.98 -5.89
N ASN A 80 6.08 4.50 -7.03
CA ASN A 80 4.99 5.11 -7.76
C ASN A 80 4.07 4.04 -8.33
N SER A 81 2.79 4.38 -8.46
CA SER A 81 1.78 3.52 -9.11
C SER A 81 0.75 4.33 -9.86
N SER A 82 0.35 3.84 -11.01
CA SER A 82 -0.89 4.32 -11.62
C SER A 82 -2.08 3.95 -10.76
N ILE A 83 -3.01 4.90 -10.57
CA ILE A 83 -4.22 4.74 -9.76
C ILE A 83 -5.44 5.30 -10.50
N SER A 84 -6.63 4.96 -10.02
CA SER A 84 -7.87 5.58 -10.50
C SER A 84 -8.84 5.93 -9.37
N TRP A 85 -8.62 5.45 -8.14
CA TRP A 85 -9.59 5.56 -7.06
C TRP A 85 -9.98 7.00 -6.72
N ILE A 86 -9.06 7.97 -6.83
CA ILE A 86 -9.35 9.38 -6.57
C ILE A 86 -10.25 9.94 -7.68
N SER A 87 -9.80 9.87 -8.93
CA SER A 87 -10.56 10.40 -10.07
C SER A 87 -11.91 9.70 -10.23
N ASP A 88 -11.94 8.38 -10.07
CA ASP A 88 -13.16 7.58 -10.16
C ASP A 88 -14.14 7.94 -9.02
N SER A 89 -13.65 8.17 -7.82
CA SER A 89 -14.47 8.58 -6.67
C SER A 89 -15.08 9.96 -6.85
N TYR A 90 -14.32 10.91 -7.38
CA TYR A 90 -14.79 12.30 -7.55
C TYR A 90 -15.61 12.53 -8.82
N ASN A 91 -15.41 11.71 -9.86
CA ASN A 91 -16.13 11.84 -11.13
C ASN A 91 -17.36 10.93 -11.24
N ALA A 92 -17.60 10.03 -10.27
CA ALA A 92 -18.72 9.07 -10.28
C ALA A 92 -20.12 9.69 -10.05
N VAL A 93 -20.23 11.01 -10.01
CA VAL A 93 -21.49 11.72 -9.76
C VAL A 93 -22.38 11.62 -10.98
N SER A 94 -23.54 10.96 -10.83
CA SER A 94 -24.52 10.75 -11.90
C SER A 94 -25.31 12.00 -12.33
N THR A 95 -25.12 13.13 -11.64
CA THR A 95 -25.64 14.45 -12.06
C THR A 95 -24.47 15.40 -12.26
N PRO A 96 -24.01 15.59 -13.51
CA PRO A 96 -22.96 16.55 -13.77
C PRO A 96 -23.49 17.95 -13.43
N VAL A 97 -22.95 18.55 -12.37
CA VAL A 97 -22.95 20.00 -12.25
C VAL A 97 -22.10 20.47 -13.45
N LYS A 98 -22.74 20.98 -14.50
CA LYS A 98 -22.16 21.33 -15.81
C LYS A 98 -20.94 22.27 -15.75
N SER A 99 -20.51 22.70 -14.57
CA SER A 99 -19.41 23.64 -14.34
C SER A 99 -18.34 23.13 -13.34
N ALA A 100 -18.42 21.91 -12.82
CA ALA A 100 -17.36 21.38 -11.96
C ALA A 100 -16.21 20.86 -12.82
N PRO A 101 -14.95 21.27 -12.58
CA PRO A 101 -13.82 20.72 -13.29
C PRO A 101 -13.70 19.22 -12.97
N SER A 102 -13.37 18.41 -13.98
CA SER A 102 -13.08 16.98 -13.76
C SER A 102 -11.85 16.82 -12.88
N THR A 103 -11.93 15.93 -11.91
CA THR A 103 -10.80 15.59 -11.06
C THR A 103 -9.88 14.62 -11.79
N SER A 104 -8.58 14.93 -11.82
CA SER A 104 -7.53 14.04 -12.31
C SER A 104 -6.54 13.76 -11.18
N ALA A 105 -6.23 12.48 -10.99
CA ALA A 105 -5.23 11.98 -10.06
C ALA A 105 -4.71 10.63 -10.60
N PRO A 106 -3.87 10.64 -11.63
CA PRO A 106 -3.50 9.42 -12.36
C PRO A 106 -2.44 8.59 -11.66
N ILE A 107 -1.73 9.15 -10.68
CA ILE A 107 -0.57 8.54 -10.06
C ILE A 107 -0.56 8.76 -8.55
N GLU A 108 -0.10 7.76 -7.82
CA GLU A 108 0.37 7.80 -6.45
C GLU A 108 1.90 7.87 -6.47
N MET A 109 2.47 8.74 -5.68
CA MET A 109 3.91 8.89 -5.52
C MET A 109 4.25 8.82 -4.04
N ASP A 110 5.02 7.84 -3.66
CA ASP A 110 5.42 7.59 -2.28
C ASP A 110 6.88 7.96 -2.10
N PHE A 111 7.14 8.85 -1.17
CA PHE A 111 8.49 9.24 -0.77
C PHE A 111 8.74 8.76 0.65
N TYR A 112 9.84 8.05 0.86
CA TYR A 112 10.16 7.53 2.17
C TYR A 112 11.64 7.67 2.49
N ALA A 113 11.90 7.79 3.78
CA ALA A 113 13.25 7.79 4.33
C ALA A 113 13.23 7.13 5.70
N GLY A 114 14.34 6.50 6.06
CA GLY A 114 14.42 5.82 7.35
C GLY A 114 15.81 5.32 7.69
N PHE A 115 15.83 4.56 8.76
CA PHE A 115 17.03 3.92 9.28
C PHE A 115 16.71 2.46 9.58
N LYS A 116 17.46 1.54 8.94
CA LYS A 116 17.31 0.09 9.10
C LYS A 116 18.64 -0.54 9.48
N LYS A 117 18.66 -1.25 10.60
CA LYS A 117 19.84 -1.93 11.08
C LYS A 117 19.49 -3.10 11.99
N GLU A 118 20.35 -4.12 12.04
CA GLU A 118 20.26 -5.19 13.04
C GLU A 118 20.66 -4.64 14.41
N LEU A 119 19.67 -4.31 15.24
CA LEU A 119 19.87 -3.75 16.57
C LEU A 119 19.69 -4.79 17.67
N ILE A 120 18.92 -5.85 17.43
CA ILE A 120 18.58 -6.87 18.42
C ILE A 120 19.48 -8.10 18.29
N GLY A 121 19.91 -8.43 17.08
CA GLY A 121 20.76 -9.57 16.77
C GLY A 121 20.73 -9.93 15.29
N GLU A 122 21.55 -10.88 14.90
CA GLU A 122 21.63 -11.38 13.53
C GLU A 122 20.25 -11.91 13.06
N GLY A 123 19.82 -11.49 11.88
CA GLY A 123 18.52 -11.84 11.33
C GLY A 123 17.35 -10.98 11.83
N PHE A 124 17.64 -9.99 12.71
CA PHE A 124 16.60 -9.08 13.25
C PHE A 124 16.95 -7.63 12.96
N ALA A 125 16.46 -7.09 11.85
CA ALA A 125 16.67 -5.71 11.48
C ALA A 125 15.49 -4.83 11.93
N SER A 126 15.77 -3.89 12.84
CA SER A 126 14.83 -2.84 13.23
C SER A 126 14.85 -1.73 12.18
N ASP A 127 13.67 -1.19 11.85
CA ASP A 127 13.47 -0.24 10.79
C ASP A 127 12.51 0.85 11.25
N PHE A 128 12.93 2.10 11.17
CA PHE A 128 12.15 3.28 11.57
C PHE A 128 12.19 4.29 10.45
N GLY A 129 11.04 4.86 10.11
CA GLY A 129 11.01 5.80 9.02
C GLY A 129 9.74 6.63 8.93
N VAL A 130 9.73 7.46 7.91
CA VAL A 130 8.61 8.29 7.49
C VAL A 130 8.24 7.93 6.05
N LEU A 131 6.95 7.89 5.78
CA LEU A 131 6.38 7.64 4.46
C LEU A 131 5.37 8.74 4.15
N GLN A 132 5.58 9.41 3.02
CA GLN A 132 4.69 10.40 2.46
C GLN A 132 4.02 9.84 1.22
N TYR A 133 2.73 9.57 1.30
CA TYR A 133 1.88 9.33 0.13
C TYR A 133 1.51 10.67 -0.46
N TYR A 134 1.88 10.89 -1.71
CA TYR A 134 1.60 12.13 -2.43
C TYR A 134 0.78 11.84 -3.67
N TYR A 135 -0.33 12.56 -3.83
CA TYR A 135 -1.23 12.45 -4.96
C TYR A 135 -1.26 13.79 -5.71
N PRO A 136 -0.55 13.92 -6.84
CA PRO A 136 -0.67 15.10 -7.70
C PRO A 136 -2.06 15.14 -8.31
N THR A 137 -2.90 16.04 -7.79
CA THR A 137 -4.32 16.13 -8.15
C THR A 137 -4.66 17.47 -8.76
N THR A 138 -5.60 17.46 -9.72
CA THR A 138 -6.24 18.67 -10.25
C THR A 138 -7.75 18.54 -10.09
N GLY A 139 -8.44 19.67 -9.99
CA GLY A 139 -9.90 19.71 -9.92
C GLY A 139 -10.52 19.39 -8.54
N LEU A 140 -9.74 19.05 -7.51
CA LEU A 140 -10.26 18.79 -6.16
C LEU A 140 -10.96 20.03 -5.55
N GLY A 141 -10.46 21.25 -5.82
CA GLY A 141 -11.00 22.48 -5.26
C GLY A 141 -12.40 22.87 -5.74
N GLY A 142 -12.83 22.37 -6.90
CA GLY A 142 -14.15 22.65 -7.46
C GLY A 142 -15.28 21.81 -6.85
N ILE A 143 -14.96 20.75 -6.12
CA ILE A 143 -15.91 19.79 -5.56
C ILE A 143 -16.35 20.15 -4.14
N GLN A 144 -15.83 21.22 -3.59
CA GLN A 144 -16.12 21.66 -2.22
C GLN A 144 -17.52 22.28 -2.02
N SER A 145 -18.41 22.27 -3.01
CA SER A 145 -19.76 22.75 -2.79
C SER A 145 -20.48 21.83 -1.79
N LYS A 146 -21.04 22.42 -0.75
CA LYS A 146 -21.84 21.74 0.28
C LYS A 146 -22.93 20.83 -0.31
N ALA A 147 -23.47 21.20 -1.47
CA ALA A 147 -24.47 20.45 -2.20
C ALA A 147 -23.90 19.13 -2.79
N TRP A 148 -22.66 19.12 -3.27
CA TRP A 148 -22.04 17.94 -3.82
C TRP A 148 -21.69 16.92 -2.71
N VAL A 149 -21.11 17.38 -1.60
CA VAL A 149 -20.81 16.55 -0.42
C VAL A 149 -22.09 15.90 0.13
N THR A 150 -23.21 16.62 0.09
CA THR A 150 -24.51 16.12 0.53
C THR A 150 -25.05 15.02 -0.38
N ALA A 151 -24.74 15.06 -1.68
CA ALA A 151 -25.25 14.11 -2.67
C ALA A 151 -24.39 12.82 -2.80
N ASN A 152 -23.15 12.83 -2.29
CA ASN A 152 -22.17 11.73 -2.49
C ASN A 152 -21.50 11.32 -1.18
N PRO A 153 -22.17 10.53 -0.37
CA PRO A 153 -21.71 10.15 0.97
C PRO A 153 -20.67 9.01 0.97
N SER A 154 -19.91 8.80 -0.09
CA SER A 154 -18.81 7.84 -0.01
C SER A 154 -17.70 8.40 0.88
N LEU A 155 -17.19 7.59 1.79
CA LEU A 155 -16.25 8.00 2.85
C LEU A 155 -14.93 8.58 2.34
N ARG A 156 -14.51 8.22 1.14
CA ARG A 156 -13.31 8.75 0.49
C ARG A 156 -13.47 10.19 -0.03
N GLN A 157 -14.63 10.80 0.16
CA GLN A 157 -15.01 12.04 -0.53
C GLN A 157 -15.45 13.14 0.41
N THR A 158 -15.05 13.13 1.66
CA THR A 158 -15.39 14.23 2.55
C THR A 158 -14.64 15.48 2.15
N SER A 159 -15.34 16.32 1.38
CA SER A 159 -15.13 17.76 1.27
C SER A 159 -13.68 18.26 1.24
N GLY A 160 -13.02 18.13 0.11
CA GLY A 160 -11.78 18.91 -0.15
C GLY A 160 -10.57 18.59 0.73
N VAL A 161 -10.59 17.49 1.46
CA VAL A 161 -9.41 17.03 2.20
C VAL A 161 -8.41 16.46 1.22
N ASN A 162 -7.19 16.95 1.27
CA ASN A 162 -6.10 16.44 0.46
C ASN A 162 -5.90 14.94 0.76
N PRO A 163 -5.89 14.06 -0.25
CA PRO A 163 -5.67 12.64 -0.05
C PRO A 163 -4.24 12.27 0.36
N SER A 164 -3.28 13.19 0.20
CA SER A 164 -1.90 12.97 0.62
C SER A 164 -1.81 12.71 2.12
N THR A 165 -1.00 11.72 2.50
CA THR A 165 -0.94 11.20 3.86
C THR A 165 0.50 11.05 4.28
N THR A 166 0.83 11.43 5.52
CA THR A 166 2.13 11.18 6.13
C THR A 166 1.99 10.15 7.23
N GLU A 167 2.78 9.08 7.16
CA GLU A 167 2.87 8.06 8.19
C GLU A 167 4.29 7.99 8.77
N LEU A 168 4.39 7.83 10.09
CA LEU A 168 5.59 7.33 10.75
C LEU A 168 5.45 5.83 10.90
N TYR A 169 6.54 5.08 10.79
CA TYR A 169 6.51 3.66 11.00
C TYR A 169 7.70 3.12 11.79
N ALA A 170 7.44 2.01 12.46
CA ALA A 170 8.44 1.16 13.06
C ALA A 170 8.18 -0.28 12.65
N ALA A 171 9.22 -1.00 12.25
CA ALA A 171 9.12 -2.40 11.88
C ALA A 171 10.28 -3.20 12.47
N GLN A 172 9.99 -4.46 12.79
CA GLN A 172 10.99 -5.47 13.10
C GLN A 172 10.97 -6.52 12.01
N ASN A 173 12.03 -6.54 11.19
CA ASN A 173 12.24 -7.57 10.19
C ASN A 173 12.89 -8.79 10.86
N PHE A 174 12.56 -9.98 10.38
CA PHE A 174 13.12 -11.23 10.89
C PHE A 174 13.48 -12.20 9.77
N THR A 175 14.49 -13.01 10.03
CA THR A 175 14.91 -14.11 9.15
C THR A 175 15.18 -15.34 10.02
N PHE A 176 14.40 -16.40 9.81
CA PHE A 176 14.52 -17.69 10.48
C PHE A 176 14.62 -18.81 9.44
N GLY A 177 15.85 -19.18 9.04
CA GLY A 177 16.05 -20.18 8.00
C GLY A 177 15.34 -19.77 6.70
N ALA A 178 14.39 -20.60 6.26
CA ALA A 178 13.61 -20.37 5.05
C ALA A 178 12.45 -19.36 5.24
N VAL A 179 12.20 -18.89 6.45
CA VAL A 179 11.12 -17.94 6.76
C VAL A 179 11.70 -16.54 6.93
N THR A 180 11.19 -15.60 6.17
CA THR A 180 11.48 -14.16 6.32
C THR A 180 10.19 -13.39 6.53
N GLY A 181 10.28 -12.20 7.10
CA GLY A 181 9.10 -11.37 7.26
C GLY A 181 9.35 -10.15 8.13
N PHE A 182 8.26 -9.52 8.52
CA PHE A 182 8.29 -8.38 9.42
C PHE A 182 6.97 -8.23 10.19
N GLY A 183 7.08 -7.65 11.38
CA GLY A 183 5.96 -6.98 12.06
C GLY A 183 6.17 -5.48 11.96
N LYS A 184 5.19 -4.73 11.43
CA LYS A 184 5.26 -3.28 11.22
C LYS A 184 4.08 -2.59 11.88
N PHE A 185 4.33 -1.41 12.41
CA PHE A 185 3.31 -0.50 12.89
C PHE A 185 3.47 0.84 12.19
N SER A 186 2.43 1.27 11.47
CA SER A 186 2.35 2.56 10.80
C SER A 186 1.36 3.46 11.51
N TYR A 187 1.68 4.75 11.66
CA TYR A 187 0.85 5.75 12.34
C TYR A 187 0.72 7.00 11.49
N ALA A 188 -0.51 7.36 11.11
CA ALA A 188 -0.79 8.54 10.31
C ALA A 188 -0.78 9.80 11.18
N VAL A 189 0.18 10.68 10.94
CA VAL A 189 0.29 11.99 11.60
C VAL A 189 -0.55 13.07 10.91
N SER A 190 -1.08 12.76 9.73
CA SER A 190 -2.03 13.57 8.96
C SER A 190 -3.34 12.81 8.74
N ASN A 191 -4.32 13.42 8.10
CA ASN A 191 -5.53 12.71 7.69
C ASN A 191 -5.21 11.57 6.73
N LEU A 192 -5.82 10.41 6.95
CA LEU A 192 -5.60 9.20 6.19
C LEU A 192 -6.38 9.27 4.85
N PHE A 193 -5.68 9.36 3.73
CA PHE A 193 -6.22 9.26 2.35
C PHE A 193 -7.48 10.10 2.10
N GLY A 194 -7.47 11.34 2.60
CA GLY A 194 -8.59 12.26 2.42
C GLY A 194 -9.79 12.02 3.34
N LEU A 195 -9.71 11.10 4.30
CA LEU A 195 -10.71 10.95 5.35
C LEU A 195 -10.60 12.09 6.36
N GLN A 196 -11.67 12.82 6.56
CA GLN A 196 -11.70 13.93 7.51
C GLN A 196 -11.58 13.44 8.95
N ASN A 197 -10.82 14.14 9.79
CA ASN A 197 -10.61 13.81 11.21
C ASN A 197 -10.01 12.40 11.46
N SER A 198 -9.24 11.89 10.53
CA SER A 198 -8.63 10.55 10.60
C SER A 198 -7.15 10.55 10.96
N ALA A 199 -6.57 11.70 11.32
CA ALA A 199 -5.23 11.75 11.91
C ALA A 199 -5.20 10.90 13.18
N GLY A 200 -4.12 10.15 13.38
CA GLY A 200 -4.06 9.13 14.44
C GLY A 200 -4.55 7.74 14.00
N SER A 201 -4.90 7.57 12.71
CA SER A 201 -5.07 6.22 12.14
C SER A 201 -3.79 5.43 12.27
N PHE A 202 -3.90 4.12 12.50
CA PHE A 202 -2.74 3.24 12.55
C PHE A 202 -2.99 1.91 11.87
N TYR A 203 -1.90 1.23 11.51
CA TYR A 203 -1.93 -0.03 10.80
C TYR A 203 -0.83 -0.97 11.30
N PRO A 204 -1.14 -1.91 12.24
CA PRO A 204 -0.31 -3.06 12.50
C PRO A 204 -0.39 -4.04 11.33
N ASP A 205 0.76 -4.58 10.95
CA ASP A 205 0.98 -5.44 9.79
C ASP A 205 1.92 -6.57 10.18
N LEU A 206 1.55 -7.80 9.86
CA LEU A 206 2.41 -8.97 9.94
C LEU A 206 2.49 -9.62 8.57
N THR A 207 3.68 -9.71 8.03
CA THR A 207 3.97 -10.37 6.76
C THR A 207 5.02 -11.46 6.99
N ALA A 208 4.79 -12.64 6.40
CA ALA A 208 5.72 -13.76 6.42
C ALA A 208 5.82 -14.39 5.03
N ASN A 209 7.03 -14.81 4.69
CA ASN A 209 7.36 -15.46 3.43
C ASN A 209 8.15 -16.72 3.73
N TYR A 210 7.79 -17.80 3.06
CA TYR A 210 8.44 -19.10 3.19
C TYR A 210 9.04 -19.48 1.84
N ASP A 211 10.37 -19.50 1.78
CA ASP A 211 11.10 -20.09 0.64
C ASP A 211 10.95 -21.60 0.69
N THR A 212 10.31 -22.15 -0.32
CA THR A 212 10.09 -23.60 -0.40
C THR A 212 11.37 -24.39 -0.72
N GLY A 213 12.44 -23.73 -1.13
CA GLY A 213 13.66 -24.33 -1.66
C GLY A 213 13.44 -25.04 -2.99
N MET A 214 12.25 -24.98 -3.58
CA MET A 214 11.87 -25.69 -4.80
C MET A 214 11.50 -24.72 -5.91
N TYR A 215 12.15 -24.85 -7.05
CA TYR A 215 11.84 -24.11 -8.29
C TYR A 215 11.80 -22.58 -8.13
N GLY A 216 12.45 -22.00 -7.11
CA GLY A 216 12.40 -20.56 -6.81
C GLY A 216 10.98 -20.08 -6.43
N ILE A 217 10.19 -20.92 -5.76
CA ILE A 217 8.84 -20.60 -5.30
C ILE A 217 8.88 -20.20 -3.83
N THR A 218 8.28 -19.06 -3.53
CA THR A 218 8.05 -18.55 -2.17
C THR A 218 6.56 -18.44 -1.90
N VAL A 219 6.11 -18.92 -0.75
CA VAL A 219 4.74 -18.71 -0.23
C VAL A 219 4.74 -17.39 0.52
N ASN A 220 3.75 -16.53 0.25
CA ASN A 220 3.63 -15.21 0.87
C ASN A 220 2.30 -15.14 1.64
N ALA A 221 2.35 -14.71 2.89
CA ALA A 221 1.18 -14.50 3.74
C ALA A 221 1.26 -13.14 4.43
N HIS A 222 0.11 -12.50 4.58
CA HIS A 222 -0.02 -11.20 5.21
C HIS A 222 -1.35 -11.09 5.94
N VAL A 223 -1.34 -10.41 7.10
CA VAL A 223 -2.52 -9.95 7.82
C VAL A 223 -2.26 -8.55 8.37
N GLY A 224 -3.27 -7.69 8.32
CA GLY A 224 -3.18 -6.33 8.84
C GLY A 224 -4.52 -5.83 9.38
N TYR A 225 -4.47 -4.71 10.08
CA TYR A 225 -5.66 -4.05 10.61
C TYR A 225 -5.54 -2.55 10.47
N GLN A 226 -6.38 -1.94 9.64
CA GLN A 226 -6.50 -0.49 9.54
C GLN A 226 -7.45 0.01 10.63
N TYR A 227 -6.89 0.69 11.63
CA TYR A 227 -7.69 1.48 12.56
C TYR A 227 -7.86 2.90 12.02
N VAL A 228 -9.10 3.40 12.07
CA VAL A 228 -9.44 4.78 11.74
C VAL A 228 -10.19 5.38 12.93
N PRO A 229 -9.62 6.39 13.62
CA PRO A 229 -10.32 7.06 14.72
C PRO A 229 -11.49 7.88 14.17
N ASN A 230 -12.41 8.19 15.04
CA ASN A 230 -13.56 9.03 14.74
C ASN A 230 -14.43 8.45 13.62
N ASN A 231 -15.48 7.78 14.01
CA ASN A 231 -16.51 7.35 13.08
C ASN A 231 -16.98 8.54 12.23
N VAL A 232 -16.98 8.40 10.92
CA VAL A 232 -17.43 9.46 10.02
C VAL A 232 -18.92 9.62 10.22
N VAL A 233 -19.32 10.75 10.79
CA VAL A 233 -20.72 11.12 10.92
C VAL A 233 -21.17 11.72 9.59
N THR A 234 -22.02 11.05 8.85
CA THR A 234 -22.69 11.66 7.72
C THR A 234 -24.01 12.26 8.22
N THR A 235 -24.19 13.55 8.01
CA THR A 235 -25.46 14.23 8.25
C THR A 235 -26.50 13.97 7.14
N VAL A 236 -26.12 13.12 6.16
CA VAL A 236 -26.95 12.80 5.00
C VAL A 236 -27.53 11.42 5.18
N ALA A 237 -28.86 11.34 5.09
CA ALA A 237 -29.55 10.08 4.97
C ALA A 237 -29.07 9.38 3.69
N LEU A 238 -28.25 8.34 3.84
CA LEU A 238 -28.04 7.39 2.76
C LEU A 238 -29.36 6.70 2.47
N ALA A 239 -29.70 6.50 1.21
CA ALA A 239 -30.89 5.76 0.83
C ALA A 239 -30.87 4.37 1.50
N GLY A 240 -31.71 4.19 2.53
CA GLY A 240 -31.80 2.95 3.30
C GLY A 240 -31.12 2.93 4.67
N ALA A 241 -30.33 3.92 5.04
CA ALA A 241 -29.87 4.13 6.42
C ALA A 241 -30.63 5.32 7.00
N GLY A 242 -31.33 5.14 8.10
CA GLY A 242 -32.07 6.24 8.77
C GLY A 242 -31.15 7.42 9.11
N ASN A 243 -31.74 8.55 9.42
CA ASN A 243 -31.12 9.85 9.69
C ASN A 243 -29.78 9.72 10.47
N GLY A 244 -28.64 10.00 9.80
CA GLY A 244 -27.34 10.13 10.44
C GLY A 244 -26.75 8.81 10.98
N GLY A 245 -25.99 8.09 10.18
CA GLY A 245 -25.26 6.88 10.62
C GLY A 245 -23.81 7.19 10.97
N THR A 246 -23.32 6.62 12.07
CA THR A 246 -21.89 6.55 12.38
C THR A 246 -21.29 5.35 11.66
N TRP A 247 -20.24 5.55 10.87
CA TRP A 247 -19.61 4.51 10.09
C TRP A 247 -18.23 4.19 10.65
N ASN A 248 -17.93 2.90 10.79
CA ASN A 248 -16.61 2.47 11.15
C ASN A 248 -15.79 2.23 9.88
N ALA A 249 -14.76 3.04 9.67
CA ALA A 249 -13.84 2.90 8.56
C ALA A 249 -12.69 1.92 8.84
N SER A 250 -12.62 1.37 10.06
CA SER A 250 -11.60 0.37 10.42
C SER A 250 -11.95 -1.00 9.84
N TYR A 251 -10.93 -1.76 9.45
CA TYR A 251 -11.10 -3.10 8.89
C TYR A 251 -9.80 -3.92 9.02
N ALA A 252 -9.94 -5.23 8.99
CA ALA A 252 -8.82 -6.15 8.81
C ALA A 252 -8.68 -6.53 7.34
N ASP A 253 -7.45 -6.80 6.91
CA ASP A 253 -7.15 -7.35 5.60
C ASP A 253 -6.18 -8.53 5.70
N TRP A 254 -6.13 -9.32 4.64
CA TRP A 254 -5.28 -10.49 4.53
C TRP A 254 -4.91 -10.76 3.08
N LYS A 255 -3.77 -11.42 2.89
CA LYS A 255 -3.27 -11.86 1.59
C LYS A 255 -2.59 -13.21 1.74
N LEU A 256 -2.80 -14.10 0.76
CA LEU A 256 -2.07 -15.35 0.60
C LEU A 256 -1.70 -15.52 -0.87
N GLY A 257 -0.46 -15.87 -1.15
CA GLY A 257 0.01 -15.97 -2.52
C GLY A 257 1.32 -16.73 -2.68
N LEU A 258 1.77 -16.75 -3.92
CA LEU A 258 3.01 -17.35 -4.35
C LEU A 258 3.80 -16.33 -5.18
N THR A 259 5.11 -16.37 -5.03
CA THR A 259 6.05 -15.68 -5.91
C THR A 259 6.99 -16.71 -6.53
N LYS A 260 7.20 -16.60 -7.84
CA LYS A 260 8.15 -17.38 -8.62
C LYS A 260 9.31 -16.47 -9.02
N ASP A 261 10.50 -16.80 -8.61
CA ASP A 261 11.73 -16.19 -9.15
C ASP A 261 12.13 -16.90 -10.44
N PHE A 262 12.30 -16.13 -11.53
CA PHE A 262 12.78 -16.59 -12.83
C PHE A 262 14.27 -16.35 -13.03
N GLY A 263 14.93 -15.73 -12.05
CA GLY A 263 16.33 -15.32 -12.13
C GLY A 263 16.53 -13.97 -12.82
N GLY A 264 17.75 -13.44 -12.68
CA GLY A 264 18.12 -12.15 -13.30
C GLY A 264 17.27 -10.97 -12.83
N GLY A 265 16.67 -11.00 -11.64
CA GLY A 265 15.81 -9.96 -11.12
C GLY A 265 14.37 -9.97 -11.70
N LEU A 266 13.98 -11.01 -12.45
CA LEU A 266 12.62 -11.17 -12.95
C LEU A 266 11.84 -12.11 -12.02
N SER A 267 10.67 -11.67 -11.56
CA SER A 267 9.77 -12.48 -10.73
C SER A 267 8.32 -12.31 -11.14
N GLY A 268 7.52 -13.34 -10.92
CA GLY A 268 6.08 -13.31 -11.10
C GLY A 268 5.38 -13.66 -9.81
N SER A 269 4.28 -13.00 -9.49
CA SER A 269 3.46 -13.32 -8.32
C SER A 269 2.00 -13.53 -8.66
N ALA A 270 1.36 -14.39 -7.87
CA ALA A 270 -0.08 -14.59 -7.89
C ALA A 270 -0.58 -14.69 -6.45
N TYR A 271 -1.58 -13.88 -6.09
CA TYR A 271 -2.11 -13.88 -4.73
C TYR A 271 -3.62 -13.64 -4.70
N TYR A 272 -4.24 -14.06 -3.61
CA TYR A 272 -5.61 -13.72 -3.28
C TYR A 272 -5.63 -12.89 -1.99
N THR A 273 -6.49 -11.87 -1.96
CA THR A 273 -6.60 -10.93 -0.84
C THR A 273 -8.04 -10.57 -0.58
N GLY A 274 -8.34 -10.12 0.62
CA GLY A 274 -9.66 -9.65 0.98
C GLY A 274 -9.66 -8.85 2.28
N THR A 275 -10.80 -8.24 2.59
CA THR A 275 -10.98 -7.42 3.79
C THR A 275 -12.26 -7.74 4.54
N SER A 276 -12.31 -7.29 5.81
CA SER A 276 -13.53 -7.21 6.61
C SER A 276 -14.24 -5.84 6.53
N ALA A 277 -13.92 -5.02 5.51
CA ALA A 277 -14.47 -3.68 5.35
C ALA A 277 -16.01 -3.70 5.32
N GLN A 278 -16.63 -2.80 6.09
CA GLN A 278 -18.04 -2.85 6.40
C GLN A 278 -18.95 -2.42 5.26
N LYS A 279 -20.19 -2.90 5.33
CA LYS A 279 -21.33 -2.43 4.56
C LYS A 279 -22.33 -1.78 5.52
N VAL A 280 -22.80 -0.60 5.18
CA VAL A 280 -23.82 0.12 5.95
C VAL A 280 -25.08 0.26 5.08
N GLY A 281 -26.14 -0.41 5.47
CA GLY A 281 -27.34 -0.53 4.62
C GLY A 281 -26.98 -1.21 3.28
N SER A 282 -27.26 -0.52 2.17
CA SER A 282 -26.90 -1.01 0.81
C SER A 282 -25.54 -0.54 0.32
N THR A 283 -24.80 0.28 1.08
CA THR A 283 -23.57 0.97 0.63
C THR A 283 -22.34 0.41 1.35
N TYR A 284 -21.26 0.22 0.62
CA TYR A 284 -19.97 -0.15 1.19
C TYR A 284 -19.21 1.09 1.68
N VAL A 285 -18.55 0.98 2.83
CA VAL A 285 -17.67 2.03 3.37
C VAL A 285 -16.57 2.37 2.37
N TYR A 286 -16.00 1.34 1.77
CA TYR A 286 -15.03 1.47 0.67
C TYR A 286 -15.70 0.97 -0.61
N ALA A 287 -16.31 1.88 -1.35
CA ALA A 287 -17.04 1.56 -2.57
C ALA A 287 -16.20 1.82 -3.82
N THR A 288 -16.42 0.99 -4.84
CA THR A 288 -16.01 1.30 -6.22
C THR A 288 -16.98 2.32 -6.84
N PRO A 289 -16.65 2.97 -7.98
CA PRO A 289 -17.55 3.91 -8.66
C PRO A 289 -18.94 3.35 -8.97
N ASN A 290 -19.02 2.03 -9.20
CA ASN A 290 -20.28 1.34 -9.48
C ASN A 290 -21.00 0.84 -8.21
N GLY A 291 -20.60 1.33 -7.02
CA GLY A 291 -21.20 0.94 -5.74
C GLY A 291 -20.80 -0.45 -5.25
N GLY A 292 -19.86 -1.13 -5.91
CA GLY A 292 -19.33 -2.42 -5.48
C GLY A 292 -18.36 -2.30 -4.30
N ASN A 293 -17.99 -3.42 -3.68
CA ASN A 293 -17.02 -3.48 -2.60
C ASN A 293 -15.58 -3.34 -3.13
N ALA A 294 -14.89 -2.26 -2.80
CA ALA A 294 -13.48 -2.05 -3.15
C ALA A 294 -12.51 -2.95 -2.37
N GLY A 295 -12.95 -3.47 -1.21
CA GLY A 295 -12.21 -4.43 -0.37
C GLY A 295 -12.67 -5.88 -0.49
N ARG A 296 -13.40 -6.24 -1.56
CA ARG A 296 -13.81 -7.61 -1.82
C ARG A 296 -12.62 -8.54 -2.04
N GLY A 297 -12.84 -9.85 -1.89
CA GLY A 297 -11.88 -10.86 -2.30
C GLY A 297 -11.48 -10.68 -3.77
N ASN A 298 -10.17 -10.65 -4.04
CA ASN A 298 -9.61 -10.38 -5.35
C ASN A 298 -8.35 -11.21 -5.60
N ALA A 299 -8.27 -11.80 -6.80
CA ALA A 299 -7.07 -12.46 -7.28
C ALA A 299 -6.24 -11.47 -8.11
N VAL A 300 -4.96 -11.39 -7.82
CA VAL A 300 -4.02 -10.50 -8.52
C VAL A 300 -2.83 -11.29 -9.02
N VAL A 301 -2.42 -11.00 -10.25
CA VAL A 301 -1.16 -11.47 -10.83
C VAL A 301 -0.29 -10.27 -11.17
N ALA A 302 1.02 -10.42 -10.98
CA ALA A 302 1.99 -9.36 -11.28
C ALA A 302 3.29 -9.94 -11.83
N LEU A 303 3.97 -9.16 -12.64
CA LEU A 303 5.32 -9.43 -13.14
C LEU A 303 6.21 -8.24 -12.76
N THR A 304 7.32 -8.53 -12.10
CA THR A 304 8.26 -7.53 -11.59
C THR A 304 9.65 -7.77 -12.16
N LYS A 305 10.32 -6.69 -12.55
CA LYS A 305 11.74 -6.67 -12.87
C LYS A 305 12.46 -5.73 -11.91
N THR A 306 13.49 -6.25 -11.25
CA THR A 306 14.44 -5.49 -10.40
C THR A 306 15.76 -5.32 -11.15
N PHE A 307 16.42 -4.17 -10.93
CA PHE A 307 17.67 -3.77 -11.58
C PHE A 307 18.74 -3.48 -10.54
#